data_404fb2f9d16890fde3056327682b482e
#
_entry.id   404fb2f9d16890fde3056327682b482e
#
_cell.length_a   1.000
_cell.length_b   1.000
_cell.length_c   1.000
_cell.angle_alpha   90.00
_cell.angle_beta   90.00
_cell.angle_gamma   90.00
#
_symmetry.space_group_name_H-M   'P 1'
#
loop_
_entity.id
_entity.type
_entity.pdbx_description
1 polymer ?
#
loop_
_entity_poly.entity_id
_entity_poly.type
_entity_poly.pdbx_seq_one_letter_code
_entity_poly.pdbx_strand_id
1 'polypeptide(L)' 'MITYIATFYSHYGAIQFRRNCQALNLSAEVMPVPRDLSSSCGTCVRFHTEADFPEKTEEVEQIVRVEPQGYVGIYHADEE' A
#
# COMPACT_ATOMS: atom_id res chain seq x y z
N MET A 1 -11.75 -11.64 -0.17
CA MET A 1 -10.41 -11.08 0.11
C MET A 1 -10.36 -9.66 -0.43
N ILE A 2 -9.91 -8.72 0.39
CA ILE A 2 -9.91 -7.32 0.01
C ILE A 2 -8.52 -6.93 -0.48
N THR A 3 -8.46 -6.18 -1.58
CA THR A 3 -7.21 -5.75 -2.18
C THR A 3 -6.94 -4.30 -1.84
N TYR A 4 -5.71 -4.02 -1.42
CA TYR A 4 -5.26 -2.68 -1.09
C TYR A 4 -3.99 -2.35 -1.87
N ILE A 5 -3.75 -1.05 -2.06
CA ILE A 5 -2.50 -0.57 -2.61
C ILE A 5 -1.96 0.49 -1.66
N ALA A 6 -0.71 0.33 -1.25
CA ALA A 6 -0.02 1.30 -0.42
C ALA A 6 1.06 1.96 -1.27
N THR A 7 1.12 3.30 -1.23
CA THR A 7 2.18 4.04 -1.89
C THR A 7 3.14 4.59 -0.85
N PHE A 8 4.34 4.96 -1.29
CA PHE A 8 5.43 5.28 -0.37
C PHE A 8 6.19 6.51 -0.81
N TYR A 9 6.93 7.09 0.13
CA TYR A 9 7.81 8.21 -0.18
C TYR A 9 9.12 7.75 -0.82
N SER A 10 9.51 6.49 -0.60
CA SER A 10 10.74 5.96 -1.17
C SER A 10 10.56 4.51 -1.56
N HIS A 11 11.43 4.05 -2.47
CA HIS A 11 11.45 2.66 -2.89
C HIS A 11 11.78 1.73 -1.70
N TYR A 12 12.65 2.18 -0.83
CA TYR A 12 13.00 1.42 0.36
C TYR A 12 11.77 1.15 1.24
N GLY A 13 10.89 2.13 1.36
CA GLY A 13 9.68 1.97 2.15
C GLY A 13 8.76 0.88 1.59
N ALA A 14 8.70 0.77 0.27
CA ALA A 14 7.89 -0.26 -0.37
C ALA A 14 8.45 -1.66 -0.05
N ILE A 15 9.75 -1.82 -0.14
CA ILE A 15 10.41 -3.10 0.17
C ILE A 15 10.15 -3.50 1.63
N GLN A 16 10.30 -2.55 2.53
CA GLN A 16 10.10 -2.79 3.96
C GLN A 16 8.65 -3.18 4.26
N PHE A 17 7.71 -2.49 3.63
CA PHE A 17 6.29 -2.77 3.86
C PHE A 17 5.93 -4.18 3.35
N ARG A 18 6.50 -4.57 2.20
CA ARG A 18 6.26 -5.91 1.69
C ARG A 18 6.74 -6.97 2.68
N ARG A 19 7.89 -6.73 3.31
CA ARG A 19 8.40 -7.66 4.34
C ARG A 19 7.44 -7.75 5.51
N ASN A 20 6.85 -6.62 5.91
CA ASN A 20 5.88 -6.62 6.99
C ASN A 20 4.64 -7.42 6.62
N CYS A 21 4.20 -7.32 5.37
CA CYS A 21 3.08 -8.13 4.89
C CYS A 21 3.42 -9.61 4.96
N GLN A 22 4.62 -9.98 4.53
CA GLN A 22 5.04 -11.37 4.52
C GLN A 22 5.12 -11.94 5.95
N ALA A 23 5.52 -11.11 6.91
CA ALA A 23 5.57 -11.53 8.31
C ALA A 23 4.17 -11.87 8.83
N LEU A 24 3.13 -11.31 8.24
CA LEU A 24 1.74 -11.60 8.59
C LEU A 24 1.11 -12.64 7.66
N ASN A 25 1.93 -13.26 6.80
CA ASN A 25 1.47 -14.23 5.82
C ASN A 25 0.45 -13.65 4.83
N LEU A 26 0.59 -12.36 4.53
CA LEU A 26 -0.26 -11.71 3.53
C LEU A 26 0.40 -11.80 2.17
N SER A 27 -0.42 -11.95 1.13
CA SER A 27 0.06 -11.88 -0.24
C SER A 27 0.37 -10.42 -0.56
N ALA A 28 1.59 -10.14 -1.00
CA ALA A 28 2.02 -8.77 -1.27
C ALA A 28 3.00 -8.74 -2.43
N GLU A 29 2.89 -7.71 -3.25
CA GLU A 29 3.66 -7.60 -4.48
C GLU A 29 4.11 -6.15 -4.66
N VAL A 30 5.41 -5.94 -4.90
CA VAL A 30 5.94 -4.62 -5.24
C VAL A 30 5.75 -4.42 -6.74
N MET A 31 5.20 -3.26 -7.12
CA MET A 31 4.88 -3.01 -8.52
C MET A 31 4.89 -1.51 -8.79
N PRO A 32 4.94 -1.10 -10.08
CA PRO A 32 4.77 0.31 -10.40
C PRO A 32 3.38 0.80 -10.01
N VAL A 33 3.30 2.06 -9.62
CA VAL A 33 2.03 2.66 -9.23
C VAL A 33 1.13 2.76 -10.47
N PRO A 34 -0.14 2.34 -10.37
CA PRO A 34 -1.07 2.48 -11.48
C PRO A 34 -1.19 3.95 -11.93
N ARG A 35 -1.46 4.13 -13.21
CA ARG A 35 -1.46 5.45 -13.82
C ARG A 35 -2.45 6.42 -13.17
N ASP A 36 -3.57 5.89 -12.68
CA ASP A 36 -4.62 6.71 -12.10
C ASP A 36 -4.49 6.87 -10.59
N LEU A 37 -3.32 6.57 -10.04
CA LEU A 37 -3.05 6.71 -8.61
C LEU A 37 -1.75 7.50 -8.45
N SER A 38 -1.79 8.56 -7.64
CA SER A 38 -0.62 9.42 -7.42
C SER A 38 0.33 8.80 -6.40
N SER A 39 1.63 9.02 -6.60
CA SER A 39 2.63 8.54 -5.66
C SER A 39 3.90 9.36 -5.81
N SER A 40 4.61 9.54 -4.69
CA SER A 40 5.87 10.29 -4.69
C SER A 40 7.01 9.53 -5.34
N CYS A 41 7.08 8.21 -5.18
CA CYS A 41 8.24 7.45 -5.67
C CYS A 41 7.93 6.55 -6.86
N GLY A 42 6.67 6.43 -7.26
CA GLY A 42 6.31 5.61 -8.40
C GLY A 42 6.29 4.10 -8.13
N THR A 43 6.53 3.70 -6.90
CA THR A 43 6.51 2.28 -6.51
C THR A 43 5.46 2.07 -5.43
N CYS A 44 4.71 0.97 -5.53
CA CYS A 44 3.70 0.65 -4.54
C CYS A 44 3.74 -0.82 -4.17
N VAL A 45 2.98 -1.17 -3.13
CA VAL A 45 2.78 -2.57 -2.75
C VAL A 45 1.29 -2.85 -2.84
N ARG A 46 0.95 -3.87 -3.63
CA ARG A 46 -0.42 -4.36 -3.71
C ARG A 46 -0.52 -5.57 -2.79
N PHE A 47 -1.45 -5.53 -1.86
CA PHE A 47 -1.57 -6.61 -0.90
C PHE A 47 -3.03 -6.94 -0.63
N HIS A 48 -3.25 -8.13 -0.09
CA HIS A 48 -4.59 -8.64 0.17
C HIS A 48 -4.69 -9.02 1.64
N THR A 49 -5.76 -8.59 2.28
CA THR A 49 -6.03 -8.99 3.66
C THR A 49 -7.50 -8.87 3.95
N GLU A 50 -7.96 -9.59 4.97
CA GLU A 50 -9.35 -9.50 5.42
C GLU A 50 -9.46 -9.04 6.86
N ALA A 51 -8.36 -9.05 7.59
CA ALA A 51 -8.41 -8.74 9.01
C ALA A 51 -7.23 -7.89 9.45
N ASP A 52 -6.03 -8.46 9.43
CA ASP A 52 -4.85 -7.79 9.97
C ASP A 52 -4.21 -6.89 8.93
N PHE A 53 -3.85 -5.69 9.35
CA PHE A 53 -3.10 -4.76 8.52
C PHE A 53 -1.65 -4.76 8.94
N PRO A 54 -0.71 -4.67 7.99
CA PRO A 54 0.69 -4.48 8.34
C PRO A 54 0.86 -3.15 9.04
N GLU A 55 1.87 -3.04 9.87
CA GLU A 55 2.16 -1.81 10.57
C GLU A 55 2.52 -0.71 9.57
N LYS A 56 1.91 0.46 9.73
CA LYS A 56 2.21 1.62 8.88
C LYS A 56 3.50 2.26 9.38
N THR A 57 4.49 2.34 8.49
CA THR A 57 5.76 2.99 8.79
C THR A 57 5.70 4.45 8.37
N GLU A 58 6.74 5.20 8.70
CA GLU A 58 6.82 6.61 8.31
C GLU A 58 6.94 6.77 6.80
N GLU A 59 7.30 5.70 6.10
CA GLU A 59 7.45 5.73 4.64
C GLU A 59 6.13 5.56 3.90
N VAL A 60 5.07 5.16 4.59
CA VAL A 60 3.77 4.96 3.94
C VAL A 60 3.14 6.32 3.66
N GLU A 61 2.90 6.59 2.38
CA GLU A 61 2.27 7.85 1.94
C GLU A 61 0.77 7.76 1.99
N GLN A 62 0.20 6.68 1.45
CA GLN A 62 -1.23 6.47 1.47
C GLN A 62 -1.55 4.99 1.30
N ILE A 63 -2.74 4.61 1.72
CA ILE A 63 -3.27 3.27 1.47
C ILE A 63 -4.67 3.45 0.91
N VAL A 64 -4.97 2.76 -0.20
CA VAL A 64 -6.29 2.79 -0.80
C VAL A 64 -6.82 1.37 -0.93
N ARG A 65 -8.13 1.23 -0.88
CA ARG A 65 -8.81 -0.04 -1.17
C ARG A 65 -9.21 -0.03 -2.63
N VAL A 66 -8.96 -1.14 -3.32
CA VAL A 66 -9.29 -1.27 -4.72
C VAL A 66 -10.72 -1.73 -4.85
N GLU A 67 -11.55 -0.94 -5.55
CA GLU A 67 -12.95 -1.23 -5.78
C GLU A 67 -13.20 -1.27 -7.28
N PRO A 68 -14.31 -1.89 -7.74
CA PRO A 68 -14.59 -1.94 -9.19
C PRO A 68 -14.65 -0.57 -9.84
N GLN A 69 -15.11 0.45 -9.13
CA GLN A 69 -15.26 1.79 -9.69
C GLN A 69 -14.04 2.68 -9.45
N GLY A 70 -13.01 2.18 -8.78
CA GLY A 70 -11.81 2.98 -8.52
C GLY A 70 -11.21 2.69 -7.16
N TYR A 71 -10.60 3.72 -6.56
CA TYR A 71 -9.89 3.58 -5.29
C TYR A 71 -10.61 4.33 -4.18
N VAL A 72 -10.66 3.72 -3.00
CA VAL A 72 -11.23 4.35 -1.82
C VAL A 72 -10.10 4.59 -0.83
N GLY A 73 -9.89 5.84 -0.43
CA GLY A 73 -8.82 6.20 0.50
C GLY A 73 -9.07 5.64 1.88
N ILE A 74 -8.08 4.93 2.42
CA ILE A 74 -8.13 4.35 3.76
C ILE A 74 -7.25 5.15 4.70
N TYR A 75 -6.08 5.59 4.22
CA TYR A 75 -5.11 6.31 5.02
C TYR A 75 -4.33 7.26 4.13
N HIS A 76 -4.02 8.44 4.65
CA HIS A 76 -3.19 9.39 3.95
C HIS A 76 -2.36 10.15 4.99
N ALA A 77 -1.05 10.12 4.82
CA ALA A 77 -0.14 10.66 5.83
C ALA A 77 -0.32 12.15 6.06
N ASP A 78 -0.72 12.89 5.02
CA ASP A 78 -0.87 14.33 5.11
C ASP A 78 -2.13 14.79 5.84
N GLU A 79 -2.99 13.87 6.23
CA GLU A 79 -4.28 14.21 6.82
C GLU A 79 -4.32 14.09 8.33
N GLU A 80 -3.17 13.98 8.95
CA GLU A 80 -3.12 13.89 10.40
C GLU A 80 -3.28 15.24 11.08
#